data_7f20a4577721799f1bcc9453201aec69
#
_entry.id   7f20a4577721799f1bcc9453201aec69
#
_cell.length_a   1.000
_cell.length_b   1.000
_cell.length_c   1.000
_cell.angle_alpha   90.00
_cell.angle_beta   90.00
_cell.angle_gamma   90.00
#
_symmetry.space_group_name_H-M   'P 1'
#
loop_
_entity.id
_entity.type
_entity.pdbx_description
1 polymer ?
#
loop_
_entity_poly.entity_id
_entity_poly.type
_entity_poly.pdbx_seq_one_letter_code
_entity_poly.pdbx_strand_id
1 'polypeptide(L)'
;MKPFKTRQKTQVEMPIMSFETDYQGIVNNTEFVRFLERVRYAISKKLGFSYKQSRSTKLWTVMARVEINYRSPAHFEDVMIGSGWIEKMGHSSLTLAYEFRLKGSNRLIADAKQVLVFVNQKLKPQPVPKVLRDKL
;
A
#
# COMPACT_ATOMS: atom_id res chain seq x y z
N MET A 1 -4.96 7.96 -22.44
CA MET A 1 -4.46 7.30 -21.22
C MET A 1 -3.74 6.03 -21.63
N LYS A 2 -2.43 5.98 -21.40
CA LYS A 2 -1.71 4.73 -21.67
C LYS A 2 -2.16 3.69 -20.65
N PRO A 3 -2.58 2.47 -21.07
CA PRO A 3 -2.85 1.41 -20.13
C PRO A 3 -1.54 1.09 -19.37
N PHE A 4 -1.62 0.89 -18.07
CA PHE A 4 -0.46 0.47 -17.27
C PHE A 4 0.08 -0.83 -17.88
N LYS A 5 1.32 -0.80 -18.34
CA LYS A 5 1.95 -1.94 -19.01
C LYS A 5 2.10 -3.17 -18.13
N THR A 6 2.08 -2.99 -16.82
CA THR A 6 2.15 -4.12 -15.90
C THR A 6 1.52 -3.72 -14.56
N ARG A 7 0.51 -4.44 -14.16
CA ARG A 7 0.07 -4.47 -12.77
C ARG A 7 1.08 -5.28 -11.97
N GLN A 8 2.32 -4.79 -11.92
CA GLN A 8 3.38 -5.49 -11.23
C GLN A 8 3.11 -5.44 -9.73
N LYS A 9 2.73 -6.58 -9.17
CA LYS A 9 2.48 -6.71 -7.74
C LYS A 9 3.78 -6.74 -6.97
N THR A 10 3.83 -5.98 -5.89
CA THR A 10 4.88 -6.05 -4.88
C THR A 10 4.33 -6.84 -3.71
N GLN A 11 5.05 -7.84 -3.26
CA GLN A 11 4.60 -8.72 -2.18
C GLN A 11 5.49 -8.58 -0.95
N VAL A 12 4.85 -8.62 0.22
CA VAL A 12 5.52 -8.62 1.52
C VAL A 12 4.95 -9.76 2.35
N GLU A 13 5.83 -10.62 2.85
CA GLU A 13 5.43 -11.70 3.75
C GLU A 13 5.40 -11.14 5.17
N MET A 14 4.29 -11.36 5.86
CA MET A 14 4.04 -10.79 7.19
C MET A 14 3.55 -11.87 8.15
N PRO A 15 4.47 -12.45 8.97
CA PRO A 15 4.04 -13.28 10.07
C PRO A 15 3.21 -12.45 11.06
N ILE A 16 2.08 -12.99 11.48
CA ILE A 16 1.20 -12.30 12.44
C ILE A 16 1.80 -12.41 13.83
N MET A 17 2.01 -11.28 14.47
CA MET A 17 2.60 -11.17 15.79
C MET A 17 1.49 -11.08 16.86
N SER A 18 1.79 -11.53 18.07
CA SER A 18 0.81 -11.54 19.17
C SER A 18 0.23 -10.15 19.46
N PHE A 19 1.08 -9.10 19.39
CA PHE A 19 0.64 -7.73 19.65
C PHE A 19 -0.23 -7.14 18.54
N GLU A 20 -0.37 -7.84 17.42
CA GLU A 20 -1.24 -7.43 16.31
C GLU A 20 -2.64 -8.04 16.42
N THR A 21 -2.85 -8.89 17.40
CA THR A 21 -4.12 -9.60 17.60
C THR A 21 -4.90 -9.03 18.78
N ASP A 22 -6.22 -9.25 18.74
CA ASP A 22 -7.09 -8.95 19.87
C ASP A 22 -7.08 -10.12 20.87
N TYR A 23 -7.94 -10.04 21.90
CA TYR A 23 -8.01 -11.06 22.94
C TYR A 23 -8.49 -12.42 22.42
N GLN A 24 -9.05 -12.49 21.21
CA GLN A 24 -9.47 -13.75 20.58
C GLN A 24 -8.36 -14.36 19.72
N GLY A 25 -7.21 -13.72 19.64
CA GLY A 25 -6.12 -14.17 18.78
C GLY A 25 -6.32 -13.87 17.30
N ILE A 26 -7.28 -13.03 16.98
CA ILE A 26 -7.58 -12.59 15.60
C ILE A 26 -6.91 -11.23 15.38
N VAL A 27 -6.34 -11.03 14.19
CA VAL A 27 -5.72 -9.76 13.85
C VAL A 27 -6.70 -8.61 14.04
N ASN A 28 -6.28 -7.62 14.83
CA ASN A 28 -7.09 -6.44 15.08
C ASN A 28 -7.27 -5.66 13.77
N ASN A 29 -8.51 -5.28 13.47
CA ASN A 29 -8.84 -4.54 12.25
C ASN A 29 -8.02 -3.25 12.10
N THR A 30 -7.64 -2.61 13.19
CA THR A 30 -6.84 -1.37 13.17
C THR A 30 -5.41 -1.60 12.67
N GLU A 31 -4.89 -2.82 12.77
CA GLU A 31 -3.54 -3.14 12.31
C GLU A 31 -3.42 -3.11 10.78
N PHE A 32 -4.51 -3.27 10.04
CA PHE A 32 -4.46 -3.30 8.59
C PHE A 32 -3.96 -2.00 7.99
N VAL A 33 -4.15 -0.86 8.63
CA VAL A 33 -3.57 0.42 8.19
C VAL A 33 -2.05 0.33 8.21
N ARG A 34 -1.47 -0.31 9.22
CA ARG A 34 -0.01 -0.51 9.31
C ARG A 34 0.47 -1.52 8.26
N PHE A 35 -0.30 -2.56 8.00
CA PHE A 35 0.03 -3.53 6.95
C PHE A 35 0.06 -2.84 5.58
N LEU A 36 -0.89 -1.96 5.30
CA LEU A 36 -0.90 -1.15 4.09
C LEU A 36 0.37 -0.30 3.99
N GLU A 37 0.79 0.33 5.09
CA GLU A 37 2.01 1.13 5.14
C GLU A 37 3.24 0.29 4.77
N ARG A 38 3.33 -0.93 5.28
CA ARG A 38 4.46 -1.83 5.00
C ARG A 38 4.53 -2.20 3.52
N VAL A 39 3.40 -2.52 2.91
CA VAL A 39 3.35 -2.86 1.49
C VAL A 39 3.65 -1.63 0.64
N ARG A 40 3.08 -0.47 1.00
CA ARG A 40 3.34 0.79 0.30
C ARG A 40 4.81 1.19 0.36
N TYR A 41 5.46 1.01 1.50
CA TYR A 41 6.89 1.26 1.64
C TYR A 41 7.69 0.40 0.67
N ALA A 42 7.35 -0.89 0.57
CA ALA A 42 8.01 -1.80 -0.37
C ALA A 42 7.81 -1.37 -1.83
N ILE A 43 6.61 -0.91 -2.17
CA ILE A 43 6.31 -0.36 -3.51
C ILE A 43 7.17 0.87 -3.78
N SER A 44 7.22 1.81 -2.85
CA SER A 44 8.00 3.05 -2.96
C SER A 44 9.48 2.76 -3.19
N LYS A 45 10.02 1.83 -2.41
CA LYS A 45 11.42 1.43 -2.52
C LYS A 45 11.71 0.83 -3.89
N LYS A 46 10.84 -0.02 -4.38
CA LYS A 46 10.97 -0.66 -5.70
C LYS A 46 10.91 0.35 -6.84
N LEU A 47 10.08 1.38 -6.71
CA LEU A 47 9.92 2.42 -7.72
C LEU A 47 10.97 3.54 -7.62
N GLY A 48 11.84 3.50 -6.61
CA GLY A 48 12.87 4.51 -6.42
C GLY A 48 12.34 5.85 -5.90
N PHE A 49 11.15 5.86 -5.31
CA PHE A 49 10.59 7.05 -4.67
C PHE A 49 10.50 6.83 -3.17
N SER A 50 11.66 6.89 -2.51
CA SER A 50 11.79 6.68 -1.06
C SER A 50 11.61 7.99 -0.29
N TYR A 51 11.61 7.88 1.03
CA TYR A 51 11.60 9.03 1.93
C TYR A 51 12.75 10.01 1.62
N LYS A 52 13.92 9.48 1.24
CA LYS A 52 15.08 10.30 0.90
C LYS A 52 14.81 11.17 -0.33
N GLN A 53 14.19 10.61 -1.38
CA GLN A 53 13.80 11.36 -2.56
C GLN A 53 12.72 12.39 -2.24
N SER A 54 11.75 12.07 -1.39
CA SER A 54 10.75 13.05 -0.93
C SER A 54 11.41 14.25 -0.28
N ARG A 55 12.41 14.02 0.56
CA ARG A 55 13.11 15.11 1.22
C ARG A 55 13.90 15.98 0.26
N SER A 56 14.60 15.38 -0.69
CA SER A 56 15.44 16.11 -1.65
C SER A 56 14.62 16.92 -2.65
N THR A 57 13.49 16.39 -3.09
CA THR A 57 12.61 17.05 -4.08
C THR A 57 11.58 17.98 -3.44
N LYS A 58 11.43 17.92 -2.10
CA LYS A 58 10.40 18.65 -1.34
C LYS A 58 8.99 18.34 -1.85
N LEU A 59 8.80 17.12 -2.29
CA LEU A 59 7.54 16.59 -2.78
C LEU A 59 7.08 15.50 -1.83
N TRP A 60 5.90 15.67 -1.27
CA TRP A 60 5.34 14.75 -0.27
C TRP A 60 4.10 14.07 -0.84
N THR A 61 3.69 12.99 -0.19
CA THR A 61 2.39 12.39 -0.45
C THR A 61 1.53 12.54 0.79
N VAL A 62 0.25 12.86 0.57
CA VAL A 62 -0.75 12.85 1.64
C VAL A 62 -1.81 11.83 1.30
N MET A 63 -2.38 11.22 2.33
CA MET A 63 -3.43 10.22 2.17
C MET A 63 -4.76 10.92 2.00
N ALA A 64 -5.41 10.75 0.83
CA ALA A 64 -6.71 11.33 0.57
C ALA A 64 -7.86 10.37 0.88
N ARG A 65 -7.62 9.06 0.72
CA ARG A 65 -8.67 8.06 0.96
C ARG A 65 -8.04 6.72 1.32
N VAL A 66 -8.66 6.03 2.28
CA VAL A 66 -8.34 4.65 2.62
C VAL A 66 -9.65 3.87 2.65
N GLU A 67 -9.69 2.75 1.96
CA GLU A 67 -10.81 1.82 1.98
C GLU A 67 -10.26 0.44 2.27
N ILE A 68 -10.79 -0.23 3.29
CA ILE A 68 -10.39 -1.59 3.67
C ILE A 68 -11.65 -2.43 3.78
N ASN A 69 -11.65 -3.57 3.10
CA ASN A 69 -12.72 -4.56 3.18
C ASN A 69 -12.16 -5.79 3.89
N TYR A 70 -12.76 -6.14 5.02
CA TYR A 70 -12.37 -7.29 5.82
C TYR A 70 -13.18 -8.50 5.34
N ARG A 71 -12.50 -9.52 4.81
CA ARG A 71 -13.15 -10.67 4.18
C ARG A 71 -13.15 -11.92 5.05
N SER A 72 -12.05 -12.18 5.76
CA SER A 72 -11.93 -13.32 6.66
C SER A 72 -10.85 -13.07 7.70
N PRO A 73 -10.89 -13.74 8.86
CA PRO A 73 -9.92 -13.49 9.92
C PRO A 73 -8.57 -14.13 9.62
N ALA A 74 -7.51 -13.50 10.14
CA ALA A 74 -6.20 -14.09 10.27
C ALA A 74 -5.87 -14.19 11.76
N HIS A 75 -5.08 -15.19 12.15
CA HIS A 75 -4.81 -15.52 13.54
C HIS A 75 -3.33 -15.36 13.87
N PHE A 76 -3.04 -15.27 15.16
CA PHE A 76 -1.67 -15.31 15.64
C PHE A 76 -0.97 -16.57 15.10
N GLU A 77 0.29 -16.41 14.71
CA GLU A 77 1.14 -17.42 14.07
C GLU A 77 0.84 -17.70 12.60
N ASP A 78 -0.28 -17.26 12.07
CA ASP A 78 -0.49 -17.29 10.62
C ASP A 78 0.53 -16.41 9.91
N VAL A 79 0.83 -16.74 8.65
CA VAL A 79 1.66 -15.89 7.79
C VAL A 79 0.77 -15.34 6.70
N MET A 80 0.77 -14.02 6.58
CA MET A 80 -0.03 -13.30 5.60
C MET A 80 0.88 -12.77 4.49
N ILE A 81 0.41 -12.86 3.26
CA ILE A 81 1.08 -12.25 2.11
C ILE A 81 0.30 -10.98 1.75
N GLY A 82 0.95 -9.83 1.92
CA GLY A 82 0.41 -8.55 1.47
C GLY A 82 0.93 -8.24 0.08
N SER A 83 0.03 -8.01 -0.86
CA SER A 83 0.37 -7.62 -2.23
C SER A 83 -0.19 -6.24 -2.51
N GLY A 84 0.55 -5.43 -3.26
CA GLY A 84 0.09 -4.10 -3.66
C GLY A 84 0.56 -3.75 -5.06
N TRP A 85 -0.20 -2.91 -5.71
CA TRP A 85 0.12 -2.43 -7.06
C TRP A 85 -0.53 -1.07 -7.30
N ILE A 86 -0.03 -0.34 -8.30
CA ILE A 86 -0.65 0.90 -8.73
C ILE A 86 -1.78 0.54 -9.68
N GLU A 87 -3.01 0.88 -9.27
CA GLU A 87 -4.20 0.60 -10.06
C GLU A 87 -4.51 1.73 -11.04
N LYS A 88 -4.25 2.98 -10.63
CA LYS A 88 -4.61 4.16 -11.42
C LYS A 88 -3.66 5.31 -11.11
N MET A 89 -3.36 6.09 -12.14
CA MET A 89 -2.57 7.32 -11.99
C MET A 89 -3.36 8.50 -12.55
N GLY A 90 -3.60 9.50 -11.70
CA GLY A 90 -4.15 10.78 -12.10
C GLY A 90 -3.05 11.80 -12.38
N HIS A 91 -3.43 13.06 -12.50
CA HIS A 91 -2.46 14.14 -12.69
C HIS A 91 -1.57 14.33 -11.46
N SER A 92 -2.17 14.37 -10.27
CA SER A 92 -1.49 14.56 -8.99
C SER A 92 -1.72 13.42 -8.00
N SER A 93 -2.39 12.34 -8.40
CA SER A 93 -2.78 11.27 -7.49
C SER A 93 -2.36 9.90 -8.01
N LEU A 94 -2.19 8.98 -7.06
CA LEU A 94 -2.03 7.55 -7.32
C LEU A 94 -3.09 6.80 -6.53
N THR A 95 -3.71 5.82 -7.17
CA THR A 95 -4.56 4.85 -6.48
C THR A 95 -3.79 3.54 -6.40
N LEU A 96 -3.56 3.10 -5.17
CA LEU A 96 -2.93 1.82 -4.87
C LEU A 96 -4.00 0.81 -4.48
N ALA A 97 -3.88 -0.40 -4.99
CA ALA A 97 -4.75 -1.51 -4.62
C ALA A 97 -3.94 -2.56 -3.88
N TYR A 98 -4.58 -3.24 -2.93
CA TYR A 98 -3.92 -4.20 -2.05
C TYR A 98 -4.78 -5.44 -1.86
N GLU A 99 -4.11 -6.57 -1.68
CA GLU A 99 -4.73 -7.81 -1.22
C GLU A 99 -3.87 -8.42 -0.11
N PHE A 100 -4.54 -8.93 0.91
CA PHE A 100 -3.89 -9.68 1.98
C PHE A 100 -4.45 -11.09 1.96
N ARG A 101 -3.58 -12.08 1.75
CA ARG A 101 -3.98 -13.49 1.64
C ARG A 101 -3.18 -14.34 2.62
N LEU A 102 -3.82 -15.38 3.10
CA LEU A 102 -3.15 -16.36 3.97
C LEU A 102 -2.16 -17.17 3.14
N LYS A 103 -0.91 -17.25 3.59
CA LYS A 103 0.11 -18.08 2.95
C LYS A 103 -0.30 -19.54 3.04
N GLY A 104 -0.17 -20.27 1.96
CA GLY A 104 -0.55 -21.68 1.86
C GLY A 104 -1.91 -21.85 1.21
N SER A 105 -2.99 -21.48 1.89
CA SER A 105 -4.35 -21.63 1.36
C SER A 105 -4.75 -20.60 0.31
N ASN A 106 -4.05 -19.46 0.29
CA ASN A 106 -4.37 -18.31 -0.58
C ASN A 106 -5.75 -17.68 -0.27
N ARG A 107 -6.28 -17.92 0.92
CA ARG A 107 -7.58 -17.37 1.34
C ARG A 107 -7.48 -15.85 1.47
N LEU A 108 -8.43 -15.13 0.89
CA LEU A 108 -8.46 -13.68 0.96
C LEU A 108 -8.86 -13.23 2.36
N ILE A 109 -7.97 -12.48 3.01
CA ILE A 109 -8.18 -11.95 4.36
C ILE A 109 -8.79 -10.56 4.28
N ALA A 110 -8.22 -9.70 3.43
CA ALA A 110 -8.70 -8.34 3.22
C ALA A 110 -8.26 -7.83 1.85
N ASP A 111 -9.00 -6.89 1.30
CA ASP A 111 -8.56 -6.10 0.16
C ASP A 111 -8.72 -4.62 0.51
N ALA A 112 -7.96 -3.77 -0.18
CA ALA A 112 -7.94 -2.36 0.17
C ALA A 112 -7.56 -1.49 -1.02
N LYS A 113 -7.90 -0.20 -0.90
CA LYS A 113 -7.44 0.83 -1.82
C LYS A 113 -7.01 2.06 -1.03
N GLN A 114 -5.99 2.73 -1.54
CA GLN A 114 -5.54 4.02 -1.01
C GLN A 114 -5.39 5.00 -2.15
N VAL A 115 -5.80 6.23 -1.92
CA VAL A 115 -5.55 7.34 -2.85
C VAL A 115 -4.55 8.27 -2.18
N LEU A 116 -3.40 8.43 -2.84
CA LEU A 116 -2.34 9.34 -2.43
C LEU A 116 -2.33 10.55 -3.35
N VAL A 117 -2.11 11.72 -2.80
CA VAL A 117 -1.96 12.96 -3.59
C VAL A 117 -0.56 13.51 -3.34
N PHE A 118 0.14 13.83 -4.43
CA PHE A 118 1.43 14.51 -4.36
C PHE A 118 1.20 15.99 -4.08
N VAL A 119 1.91 16.51 -3.09
CA VAL A 119 1.80 17.90 -2.65
C VAL A 119 3.17 18.50 -2.41
N ASN A 120 3.25 19.84 -2.50
CA ASN A 120 4.44 20.58 -2.10
C ASN A 120 4.42 20.88 -0.59
N GLN A 121 5.40 21.64 -0.10
CA GLN A 121 5.50 22.01 1.31
C GLN A 121 4.30 22.83 1.82
N LYS A 122 3.57 23.47 0.93
CA LYS A 122 2.35 24.22 1.26
C LYS A 122 1.08 23.36 1.13
N LEU A 123 1.25 22.05 0.99
CA LEU A 123 0.17 21.08 0.84
C LEU A 123 -0.69 21.30 -0.41
N LYS A 124 -0.11 21.91 -1.44
CA LYS A 124 -0.81 22.10 -2.72
C LYS A 124 -0.51 20.96 -3.67
N PRO A 125 -1.51 20.43 -4.38
CA PRO A 125 -1.32 19.34 -5.32
C PRO A 125 -0.26 19.64 -6.37
N GLN A 126 0.58 18.64 -6.66
CA GLN A 126 1.64 18.68 -7.64
C GLN A 126 1.50 17.50 -8.59
N PRO A 127 1.98 17.61 -9.83
CA PRO A 127 1.96 16.47 -10.74
C PRO A 127 2.72 15.27 -10.18
N VAL A 128 2.24 14.07 -10.47
CA VAL A 128 2.96 12.83 -10.16
C VAL A 128 4.36 12.93 -10.80
N PRO A 129 5.44 12.64 -10.05
CA PRO A 129 6.80 12.78 -10.57
C PRO A 129 7.03 11.99 -11.85
N LYS A 130 7.81 12.58 -12.75
CA LYS A 130 8.14 11.95 -14.04
C LYS A 130 8.78 10.59 -13.86
N VAL A 131 9.63 10.43 -12.85
CA VAL A 131 10.29 9.15 -12.56
C VAL A 131 9.28 8.03 -12.34
N LEU A 132 8.15 8.32 -11.72
CA LEU A 132 7.08 7.35 -11.53
C LEU A 132 6.27 7.15 -12.81
N ARG A 133 5.97 8.23 -13.52
CA ARG A 133 5.21 8.14 -14.77
C ARG A 133 5.95 7.31 -15.81
N ASP A 134 7.25 7.45 -15.89
CA ASP A 134 8.07 6.74 -16.88
C ASP A 134 8.19 5.24 -16.59
N LYS A 135 8.00 4.84 -15.33
CA LYS A 135 8.04 3.43 -14.92
C LYS A 135 6.70 2.72 -15.06
N LEU A 136 5.66 3.47 -15.26
CA LEU A 136 4.28 3.01 -15.31
C LEU A 136 3.67 3.31 -16.68
#